data_20aece84a0361c389e230577dc17e0db
#
_entry.id   20aece84a0361c389e230577dc17e0db
#
_cell.length_a   1.000
_cell.length_b   1.000
_cell.length_c   1.000
_cell.angle_alpha   90.00
_cell.angle_beta   90.00
_cell.angle_gamma   90.00
#
_symmetry.space_group_name_H-M   'P 1'
#
loop_
_entity.id
_entity.type
_entity.pdbx_description
1 polymer ?
#
loop_
_entity_poly.entity_id
_entity_poly.type
_entity_poly.pdbx_seq_one_letter_code
_entity_poly.pdbx_strand_id
1 'polypeptide(L)'
;DEFDKRLELIKESLTALTGIQPKEYRASRKEAVVKVNGWSWIWDNGAITLEINTSREGREFEAEFIRMKAGPTEDSIARGDASSRARKADIKQHVRKEGKRVVIQDIPMVDQGQKGYCVVATAARIFAYYGMDYVDQHELASLANTSADGGTNTAAMAENLKKIGTRFQIRIKVLDSLANSRDFRNLLKAYNRAASKLKKEKVENEHDWSGFWDNADGEVLKLARAGSPSQVDRWLNAIRPYIMAGIPVFWSVQLGIVPEPLRLSQTRGGHLRLIIGFDEEKKTLIFSDSWGAAHTEKEMPLADAIA
;
A
#
# COMPACT_ATOMS: atom_id res chain seq x y z
N ASP A 1 -15.98 -19.94 21.86
CA ASP A 1 -15.21 -18.99 22.66
C ASP A 1 -15.99 -17.67 22.84
N GLU A 2 -15.41 -16.64 23.41
CA GLU A 2 -16.08 -15.34 23.61
C GLU A 2 -16.35 -14.63 22.28
N PHE A 3 -15.49 -14.83 21.29
CA PHE A 3 -15.63 -14.27 19.95
C PHE A 3 -16.87 -14.87 19.24
N ASP A 4 -17.03 -16.18 19.30
CA ASP A 4 -18.19 -16.86 18.68
C ASP A 4 -19.51 -16.44 19.32
N LYS A 5 -19.52 -16.28 20.65
CA LYS A 5 -20.72 -15.79 21.38
C LYS A 5 -21.12 -14.38 20.93
N ARG A 6 -20.14 -13.48 20.78
CA ARG A 6 -20.41 -12.12 20.29
C ARG A 6 -20.89 -12.12 18.85
N LEU A 7 -20.33 -12.96 18.01
CA LEU A 7 -20.75 -13.10 16.62
C LEU A 7 -22.22 -13.54 16.54
N GLU A 8 -22.59 -14.61 17.26
CA GLU A 8 -23.98 -15.10 17.25
C GLU A 8 -24.94 -14.04 17.78
N LEU A 9 -24.58 -13.33 18.86
CA LEU A 9 -25.40 -12.23 19.39
C LEU A 9 -25.61 -11.11 18.35
N ILE A 10 -24.59 -10.74 17.60
CA ILE A 10 -24.69 -9.73 16.53
C ILE A 10 -25.63 -10.24 15.43
N LYS A 11 -25.49 -11.51 15.01
CA LYS A 11 -26.33 -12.12 13.96
C LYS A 11 -27.81 -12.16 14.40
N GLU A 12 -28.09 -12.58 15.62
CA GLU A 12 -29.44 -12.58 16.18
C GLU A 12 -30.03 -11.17 16.24
N SER A 13 -29.23 -10.19 16.69
CA SER A 13 -29.65 -8.79 16.77
C SER A 13 -29.97 -8.20 15.40
N LEU A 14 -29.14 -8.47 14.39
CA LEU A 14 -29.37 -8.02 13.02
C LEU A 14 -30.58 -8.69 12.38
N THR A 15 -30.79 -9.97 12.66
CA THR A 15 -31.97 -10.71 12.20
C THR A 15 -33.24 -10.16 12.83
N ALA A 16 -33.22 -9.86 14.11
CA ALA A 16 -34.35 -9.23 14.80
C ALA A 16 -34.63 -7.81 14.29
N LEU A 17 -33.58 -7.03 14.05
CA LEU A 17 -33.67 -5.65 13.54
C LEU A 17 -34.26 -5.59 12.13
N THR A 18 -33.81 -6.47 11.24
CA THR A 18 -34.20 -6.45 9.82
C THR A 18 -35.47 -7.28 9.54
N GLY A 19 -35.81 -8.23 10.39
CA GLY A 19 -36.83 -9.22 10.13
C GLY A 19 -36.51 -10.23 9.01
N ILE A 20 -35.23 -10.24 8.55
CA ILE A 20 -34.77 -11.04 7.41
C ILE A 20 -33.81 -12.11 7.93
N GLN A 21 -33.91 -13.32 7.40
CA GLN A 21 -32.91 -14.36 7.66
C GLN A 21 -31.66 -14.09 6.82
N PRO A 22 -30.47 -14.19 7.41
CA PRO A 22 -29.23 -13.93 6.68
C PRO A 22 -28.92 -15.01 5.67
N LYS A 23 -28.36 -14.59 4.53
CA LYS A 23 -27.77 -15.49 3.56
C LYS A 23 -26.28 -15.63 3.85
N GLU A 24 -25.82 -16.85 4.12
CA GLU A 24 -24.40 -17.12 4.32
C GLU A 24 -23.65 -17.12 2.99
N TYR A 25 -22.45 -16.57 2.99
CA TYR A 25 -21.52 -16.63 1.86
C TYR A 25 -20.08 -16.81 2.34
N ARG A 26 -19.24 -17.34 1.46
CA ARG A 26 -17.81 -17.51 1.72
C ARG A 26 -17.03 -16.89 0.58
N ALA A 27 -16.21 -15.91 0.90
CA ALA A 27 -15.33 -15.25 -0.03
C ALA A 27 -13.88 -15.70 0.20
N SER A 28 -13.60 -16.99 -0.07
CA SER A 28 -12.24 -17.51 0.03
C SER A 28 -11.94 -18.44 -1.13
N ARG A 29 -10.74 -18.32 -1.72
CA ARG A 29 -10.18 -19.33 -2.62
C ARG A 29 -9.53 -20.43 -1.79
N LYS A 30 -9.48 -21.69 -2.32
CA LYS A 30 -8.92 -22.85 -1.62
C LYS A 30 -7.50 -22.67 -1.07
N GLU A 31 -6.73 -21.73 -1.62
CA GLU A 31 -5.32 -21.44 -1.27
C GLU A 31 -5.16 -20.09 -0.55
N ALA A 32 -6.27 -19.45 -0.16
CA ALA A 32 -6.21 -18.11 0.44
C ALA A 32 -5.65 -18.17 1.86
N VAL A 33 -4.73 -17.27 2.15
CA VAL A 33 -4.18 -17.05 3.49
C VAL A 33 -5.18 -16.31 4.37
N VAL A 34 -6.10 -15.56 3.77
CA VAL A 34 -7.24 -14.90 4.44
C VAL A 34 -8.53 -15.57 3.98
N LYS A 35 -9.34 -15.98 4.94
CA LYS A 35 -10.68 -16.51 4.69
C LYS A 35 -11.71 -15.53 5.22
N VAL A 36 -12.77 -15.33 4.45
CA VAL A 36 -13.91 -14.50 4.84
C VAL A 36 -15.15 -15.38 4.88
N ASN A 37 -15.75 -15.53 6.05
CA ASN A 37 -17.09 -16.07 6.21
C ASN A 37 -18.03 -14.90 6.49
N GLY A 38 -19.13 -14.83 5.76
CA GLY A 38 -20.04 -13.70 5.85
C GLY A 38 -21.51 -14.09 5.83
N TRP A 39 -22.31 -13.16 6.31
CA TRP A 39 -23.78 -13.21 6.32
C TRP A 39 -24.29 -11.91 5.77
N SER A 40 -25.35 -11.95 4.96
CA SER A 40 -25.97 -10.78 4.37
C SER A 40 -27.48 -10.76 4.62
N TRP A 41 -27.98 -9.63 5.10
CA TRP A 41 -29.40 -9.28 5.21
C TRP A 41 -29.68 -8.27 4.09
N ILE A 42 -30.51 -8.64 3.13
CA ILE A 42 -30.73 -7.85 1.91
C ILE A 42 -32.21 -7.52 1.80
N TRP A 43 -32.54 -6.24 1.58
CA TRP A 43 -33.86 -5.73 1.25
C TRP A 43 -33.80 -4.84 0.01
N ASP A 44 -34.95 -4.36 -0.47
CA ASP A 44 -35.09 -3.72 -1.80
C ASP A 44 -34.02 -2.61 -2.08
N ASN A 45 -33.70 -1.80 -1.08
CA ASN A 45 -32.82 -0.64 -1.28
C ASN A 45 -31.53 -0.70 -0.47
N GLY A 46 -31.25 -1.80 0.22
CA GLY A 46 -30.07 -1.87 1.07
C GLY A 46 -29.69 -3.25 1.52
N ALA A 47 -28.54 -3.34 2.10
CA ALA A 47 -28.01 -4.56 2.68
C ALA A 47 -27.18 -4.25 3.94
N ILE A 48 -27.18 -5.19 4.86
CA ILE A 48 -26.19 -5.30 5.92
C ILE A 48 -25.39 -6.57 5.66
N THR A 49 -24.10 -6.46 5.70
CA THR A 49 -23.20 -7.62 5.67
C THR A 49 -22.40 -7.68 6.96
N LEU A 50 -22.27 -8.87 7.51
CA LEU A 50 -21.44 -9.19 8.66
C LEU A 50 -20.39 -10.19 8.18
N GLU A 51 -19.12 -9.93 8.38
CA GLU A 51 -18.03 -10.77 7.93
C GLU A 51 -17.06 -11.06 9.07
N ILE A 52 -16.63 -12.31 9.16
CA ILE A 52 -15.45 -12.71 9.93
C ILE A 52 -14.29 -12.84 8.97
N ASN A 53 -13.21 -12.16 9.29
CA ASN A 53 -11.96 -12.33 8.61
C ASN A 53 -11.04 -13.19 9.48
N THR A 54 -10.56 -14.30 8.92
CA THR A 54 -9.58 -15.16 9.55
C THR A 54 -8.31 -15.15 8.73
N SER A 55 -7.17 -15.04 9.36
CA SER A 55 -5.88 -15.20 8.70
C SER A 55 -5.17 -16.44 9.19
N ARG A 56 -4.22 -16.91 8.39
CA ARG A 56 -3.41 -18.06 8.73
C ARG A 56 -2.24 -17.62 9.58
N GLU A 57 -2.16 -18.15 10.79
CA GLU A 57 -0.99 -18.06 11.65
C GLU A 57 -0.40 -19.45 11.81
N GLY A 58 0.79 -19.67 11.26
CA GLY A 58 1.40 -21.00 11.22
C GLY A 58 0.56 -22.03 10.45
N ARG A 59 -0.04 -22.99 11.15
CA ARG A 59 -0.90 -24.06 10.60
C ARG A 59 -2.39 -23.83 10.84
N GLU A 60 -2.76 -22.86 11.65
CA GLU A 60 -4.13 -22.61 12.06
C GLU A 60 -4.69 -21.32 11.47
N PHE A 61 -6.01 -21.17 11.46
CA PHE A 61 -6.69 -19.97 11.05
C PHE A 61 -7.32 -19.35 12.28
N GLU A 62 -6.90 -18.13 12.60
CA GLU A 62 -7.44 -17.37 13.73
C GLU A 62 -8.35 -16.24 13.24
N ALA A 63 -9.46 -16.03 13.97
CA ALA A 63 -10.36 -14.93 13.73
C ALA A 63 -9.70 -13.62 14.17
N GLU A 64 -9.63 -12.65 13.26
CA GLU A 64 -8.94 -11.40 13.53
C GLU A 64 -9.88 -10.29 13.92
N PHE A 65 -10.99 -10.18 13.21
CA PHE A 65 -12.01 -9.16 13.47
C PHE A 65 -13.35 -9.53 12.84
N ILE A 66 -14.39 -8.91 13.36
CA ILE A 66 -15.73 -8.89 12.77
C ILE A 66 -15.90 -7.55 12.06
N ARG A 67 -16.34 -7.58 10.82
CA ARG A 67 -16.66 -6.39 10.03
C ARG A 67 -18.14 -6.35 9.72
N MET A 68 -18.77 -5.20 9.97
CA MET A 68 -20.13 -4.93 9.55
C MET A 68 -20.13 -3.79 8.53
N LYS A 69 -20.81 -4.00 7.41
CA LYS A 69 -21.09 -2.97 6.41
C LYS A 69 -22.59 -2.82 6.27
N ALA A 70 -23.08 -1.61 6.22
CA ALA A 70 -24.46 -1.29 5.90
C ALA A 70 -24.49 -0.27 4.77
N GLY A 71 -25.32 -0.49 3.77
CA GLY A 71 -25.38 0.40 2.61
C GLY A 71 -26.40 -0.08 1.56
N PRO A 72 -26.46 0.62 0.44
CA PRO A 72 -27.26 0.20 -0.70
C PRO A 72 -26.75 -1.15 -1.26
N THR A 73 -27.63 -1.90 -1.93
CA THR A 73 -27.24 -3.15 -2.60
C THR A 73 -26.23 -2.89 -3.74
N GLU A 74 -25.40 -3.89 -4.09
CA GLU A 74 -24.45 -3.78 -5.21
C GLU A 74 -25.16 -3.37 -6.52
N ASP A 75 -26.37 -3.85 -6.77
CA ASP A 75 -27.17 -3.46 -7.93
C ASP A 75 -27.63 -1.99 -7.88
N SER A 76 -27.87 -1.45 -6.69
CA SER A 76 -28.20 -0.03 -6.52
C SER A 76 -26.95 0.84 -6.59
N ILE A 77 -25.78 0.35 -6.15
CA ILE A 77 -24.48 0.99 -6.34
C ILE A 77 -24.07 0.98 -7.82
N ALA A 78 -24.32 -0.12 -8.52
CA ALA A 78 -23.99 -0.22 -9.95
C ALA A 78 -24.85 0.70 -10.83
N ARG A 79 -26.05 1.09 -10.37
CA ARG A 79 -26.95 2.02 -11.07
C ARG A 79 -26.78 3.48 -10.67
N GLY A 80 -26.24 3.74 -9.47
CA GLY A 80 -25.99 5.07 -8.94
C GLY A 80 -24.54 5.20 -8.56
N ASP A 81 -23.81 5.88 -9.33
CA ASP A 81 -22.65 6.65 -8.95
C ASP A 81 -21.30 6.30 -9.57
N ALA A 82 -21.24 6.50 -10.86
CA ALA A 82 -20.03 7.08 -11.43
C ALA A 82 -19.76 8.52 -10.91
N SER A 83 -20.67 9.11 -10.12
CA SER A 83 -20.60 10.49 -9.60
C SER A 83 -19.72 10.60 -8.33
N SER A 84 -19.52 9.53 -7.57
CA SER A 84 -18.68 9.57 -6.35
C SER A 84 -17.17 9.51 -6.65
N ARG A 85 -16.78 9.16 -7.88
CA ARG A 85 -15.35 9.13 -8.24
C ARG A 85 -14.79 10.54 -8.37
N ALA A 86 -13.69 10.79 -7.67
CA ALA A 86 -12.99 12.06 -7.77
C ALA A 86 -12.60 12.35 -9.23
N ARG A 87 -13.03 13.49 -9.76
CA ARG A 87 -12.65 13.93 -11.10
C ARG A 87 -11.18 14.36 -11.09
N LYS A 88 -10.50 14.25 -12.21
CA LYS A 88 -9.09 14.68 -12.34
C LYS A 88 -8.88 16.15 -11.95
N ALA A 89 -9.88 17.01 -12.15
CA ALA A 89 -9.86 18.40 -11.73
C ALA A 89 -9.88 18.52 -10.19
N ASP A 90 -10.69 17.71 -9.53
CA ASP A 90 -10.85 17.71 -8.08
C ASP A 90 -9.56 17.24 -7.39
N ILE A 91 -8.94 16.17 -7.92
CA ILE A 91 -7.66 15.64 -7.41
C ILE A 91 -6.56 16.72 -7.41
N LYS A 92 -6.51 17.55 -8.44
CA LYS A 92 -5.53 18.63 -8.54
C LYS A 92 -5.70 19.72 -7.47
N GLN A 93 -6.89 19.87 -6.92
CA GLN A 93 -7.19 20.86 -5.85
C GLN A 93 -6.51 20.47 -4.53
N HIS A 94 -6.19 19.19 -4.33
CA HIS A 94 -5.45 18.72 -3.16
C HIS A 94 -3.94 19.07 -3.20
N VAL A 95 -3.45 19.64 -4.31
CA VAL A 95 -2.03 20.02 -4.42
C VAL A 95 -1.81 21.39 -3.79
N ARG A 96 -1.13 21.43 -2.68
CA ARG A 96 -0.67 22.66 -2.02
C ARG A 96 0.74 23.01 -2.45
N LYS A 97 0.97 24.27 -2.77
CA LYS A 97 2.28 24.81 -3.14
C LYS A 97 2.64 25.97 -2.22
N GLU A 98 3.82 25.88 -1.62
CA GLU A 98 4.41 26.93 -0.80
C GLU A 98 5.87 27.13 -1.25
N GLY A 99 6.11 28.16 -2.04
CA GLY A 99 7.40 28.37 -2.66
C GLY A 99 7.81 27.16 -3.54
N LYS A 100 8.88 26.49 -3.18
CA LYS A 100 9.38 25.27 -3.87
C LYS A 100 8.90 23.96 -3.25
N ARG A 101 8.10 24.04 -2.20
CA ARG A 101 7.44 22.89 -1.58
C ARG A 101 6.12 22.61 -2.31
N VAL A 102 5.92 21.35 -2.66
CA VAL A 102 4.68 20.85 -3.27
C VAL A 102 4.25 19.60 -2.53
N VAL A 103 3.01 19.57 -2.04
CA VAL A 103 2.48 18.41 -1.30
C VAL A 103 1.03 18.14 -1.68
N ILE A 104 0.67 16.87 -1.79
CA ILE A 104 -0.70 16.41 -1.95
C ILE A 104 -1.29 16.23 -0.55
N GLN A 105 -2.38 16.90 -0.26
CA GLN A 105 -3.12 16.84 0.99
C GLN A 105 -4.33 15.91 0.90
N ASP A 106 -5.00 15.69 2.03
CA ASP A 106 -6.27 14.98 2.14
C ASP A 106 -6.24 13.51 1.67
N ILE A 107 -5.06 12.87 1.70
CA ILE A 107 -4.97 11.43 1.45
C ILE A 107 -5.43 10.71 2.71
N PRO A 108 -6.52 9.92 2.64
CA PRO A 108 -7.04 9.21 3.81
C PRO A 108 -6.00 8.29 4.44
N MET A 109 -6.01 8.19 5.76
CA MET A 109 -5.18 7.22 6.47
C MET A 109 -5.93 5.90 6.58
N VAL A 110 -5.25 4.82 6.23
CA VAL A 110 -5.65 3.45 6.54
C VAL A 110 -4.48 2.83 7.30
N ASP A 111 -4.69 2.51 8.56
CA ASP A 111 -3.67 1.89 9.39
C ASP A 111 -3.57 0.40 9.05
N GLN A 112 -2.38 -0.06 8.71
CA GLN A 112 -2.11 -1.46 8.40
C GLN A 112 -2.07 -2.36 9.64
N GLY A 113 -1.98 -1.79 10.83
CA GLY A 113 -1.78 -2.53 12.07
C GLY A 113 -0.38 -3.17 12.15
N GLN A 114 -0.30 -4.29 12.85
CA GLN A 114 0.95 -5.03 13.10
C GLN A 114 1.30 -6.04 11.98
N LYS A 115 0.49 -6.13 10.93
CA LYS A 115 0.61 -7.15 9.88
C LYS A 115 1.38 -6.62 8.67
N GLY A 116 1.84 -7.54 7.82
CA GLY A 116 2.46 -7.25 6.53
C GLY A 116 1.51 -6.63 5.48
N TYR A 117 0.59 -5.77 5.91
CA TYR A 117 -0.47 -5.17 5.10
C TYR A 117 -0.09 -3.84 4.45
N CYS A 118 1.18 -3.43 4.50
CA CYS A 118 1.62 -2.15 3.93
C CYS A 118 1.14 -1.92 2.49
N VAL A 119 1.16 -2.96 1.66
CA VAL A 119 0.77 -2.85 0.24
C VAL A 119 -0.73 -2.63 0.10
N VAL A 120 -1.54 -3.44 0.77
CA VAL A 120 -3.01 -3.38 0.65
C VAL A 120 -3.59 -2.16 1.38
N ALA A 121 -3.02 -1.78 2.52
CA ALA A 121 -3.40 -0.55 3.23
C ALA A 121 -3.08 0.68 2.40
N THR A 122 -1.88 0.75 1.81
CA THR A 122 -1.48 1.84 0.93
C THR A 122 -2.35 1.90 -0.33
N ALA A 123 -2.74 0.76 -0.90
CA ALA A 123 -3.69 0.71 -2.00
C ALA A 123 -5.09 1.18 -1.59
N ALA A 124 -5.61 0.75 -0.44
CA ALA A 124 -6.89 1.20 0.08
C ALA A 124 -6.95 2.73 0.27
N ARG A 125 -5.84 3.34 0.74
CA ARG A 125 -5.71 4.80 0.85
C ARG A 125 -5.88 5.49 -0.50
N ILE A 126 -5.28 4.94 -1.56
CA ILE A 126 -5.42 5.48 -2.91
C ILE A 126 -6.83 5.30 -3.45
N PHE A 127 -7.48 4.16 -3.20
CA PHE A 127 -8.87 3.95 -3.58
C PHE A 127 -9.79 4.96 -2.88
N ALA A 128 -9.63 5.14 -1.56
CA ALA A 128 -10.39 6.11 -0.80
C ALA A 128 -10.13 7.55 -1.27
N TYR A 129 -8.88 7.91 -1.58
CA TYR A 129 -8.51 9.21 -2.14
C TYR A 129 -9.19 9.50 -3.49
N TYR A 130 -9.47 8.46 -4.28
CA TYR A 130 -10.22 8.57 -5.54
C TYR A 130 -11.75 8.43 -5.36
N GLY A 131 -12.26 8.50 -4.13
CA GLY A 131 -13.69 8.40 -3.84
C GLY A 131 -14.25 6.97 -3.88
N MET A 132 -13.39 5.98 -3.74
CA MET A 132 -13.75 4.56 -3.65
C MET A 132 -13.48 4.02 -2.25
N ASP A 133 -14.03 4.67 -1.24
CA ASP A 133 -13.84 4.37 0.18
C ASP A 133 -14.47 3.03 0.63
N TYR A 134 -15.31 2.45 -0.20
CA TYR A 134 -15.87 1.11 -0.01
C TYR A 134 -14.85 -0.02 -0.23
N VAL A 135 -13.70 0.26 -0.85
CA VAL A 135 -12.62 -0.71 -1.07
C VAL A 135 -11.65 -0.68 0.09
N ASP A 136 -11.74 -1.64 0.98
CA ASP A 136 -10.87 -1.68 2.16
C ASP A 136 -9.64 -2.60 2.00
N GLN A 137 -8.69 -2.46 2.93
CA GLN A 137 -7.43 -3.22 2.90
C GLN A 137 -7.63 -4.74 3.00
N HIS A 138 -8.67 -5.21 3.66
CA HIS A 138 -8.92 -6.64 3.86
C HIS A 138 -9.51 -7.29 2.60
N GLU A 139 -10.36 -6.54 1.89
CA GLU A 139 -10.83 -6.97 0.56
C GLU A 139 -9.65 -7.06 -0.40
N LEU A 140 -8.77 -6.05 -0.40
CA LEU A 140 -7.56 -6.06 -1.21
C LEU A 140 -6.59 -7.17 -0.81
N ALA A 141 -6.45 -7.49 0.49
CA ALA A 141 -5.63 -8.61 0.96
C ALA A 141 -6.13 -9.96 0.44
N SER A 142 -7.43 -10.16 0.48
CA SER A 142 -8.07 -11.36 -0.09
C SER A 142 -7.83 -11.49 -1.60
N LEU A 143 -7.94 -10.39 -2.35
CA LEU A 143 -7.69 -10.35 -3.78
C LEU A 143 -6.21 -10.53 -4.14
N ALA A 144 -5.31 -10.04 -3.29
CA ALA A 144 -3.86 -10.07 -3.51
C ALA A 144 -3.17 -11.34 -3.02
N ASN A 145 -3.89 -12.26 -2.35
CA ASN A 145 -3.32 -13.41 -1.63
C ASN A 145 -2.19 -12.98 -0.67
N THR A 146 -2.43 -11.90 0.07
CA THR A 146 -1.47 -11.35 1.04
C THR A 146 -1.39 -12.28 2.24
N SER A 147 -0.18 -12.67 2.64
CA SER A 147 0.04 -13.42 3.89
C SER A 147 0.30 -12.48 5.06
N ALA A 148 -0.16 -12.86 6.24
CA ALA A 148 0.10 -12.09 7.45
C ALA A 148 1.60 -12.05 7.79
N ASP A 149 2.30 -13.15 7.58
CA ASP A 149 3.72 -13.31 7.92
C ASP A 149 4.69 -12.92 6.80
N GLY A 150 4.28 -13.09 5.53
CA GLY A 150 5.13 -12.87 4.35
C GLY A 150 4.87 -11.57 3.61
N GLY A 151 3.84 -10.81 4.00
CA GLY A 151 3.44 -9.60 3.29
C GLY A 151 2.99 -9.87 1.84
N THR A 152 3.03 -8.84 1.03
CA THR A 152 2.69 -8.91 -0.40
C THR A 152 3.94 -8.69 -1.24
N ASN A 153 4.27 -9.62 -2.12
CA ASN A 153 5.33 -9.41 -3.10
C ASN A 153 4.98 -8.22 -4.01
N THR A 154 5.86 -7.21 -4.07
CA THR A 154 5.59 -5.94 -4.78
C THR A 154 5.37 -6.14 -6.28
N ALA A 155 6.07 -7.11 -6.91
CA ALA A 155 5.87 -7.43 -8.32
C ALA A 155 4.53 -8.13 -8.56
N ALA A 156 4.17 -9.11 -7.71
CA ALA A 156 2.86 -9.76 -7.73
C ALA A 156 1.74 -8.75 -7.46
N MET A 157 1.98 -7.78 -6.57
CA MET A 157 1.01 -6.71 -6.30
C MET A 157 0.81 -5.80 -7.51
N ALA A 158 1.86 -5.40 -8.22
CA ALA A 158 1.71 -4.59 -9.43
C ALA A 158 0.84 -5.30 -10.48
N GLU A 159 1.00 -6.62 -10.65
CA GLU A 159 0.15 -7.42 -11.53
C GLU A 159 -1.30 -7.56 -10.99
N ASN A 160 -1.46 -7.76 -9.69
CA ASN A 160 -2.78 -7.84 -9.07
C ASN A 160 -3.50 -6.49 -9.12
N LEU A 161 -2.81 -5.39 -8.86
CA LEU A 161 -3.36 -4.04 -9.00
C LEU A 161 -3.75 -3.73 -10.45
N LYS A 162 -3.02 -4.21 -11.46
CA LYS A 162 -3.45 -4.08 -12.87
C LYS A 162 -4.76 -4.82 -13.12
N LYS A 163 -4.91 -6.04 -12.59
CA LYS A 163 -6.17 -6.83 -12.70
C LYS A 163 -7.32 -6.15 -11.96
N ILE A 164 -7.07 -5.68 -10.74
CA ILE A 164 -8.02 -4.90 -9.93
C ILE A 164 -8.31 -3.56 -10.62
N GLY A 165 -7.29 -2.89 -11.15
CA GLY A 165 -7.40 -1.63 -11.85
C GLY A 165 -8.37 -1.69 -13.02
N THR A 166 -8.42 -2.80 -13.75
CA THR A 166 -9.41 -3.02 -14.81
C THR A 166 -10.83 -3.04 -14.26
N ARG A 167 -11.07 -3.72 -13.13
CA ARG A 167 -12.38 -3.76 -12.45
C ARG A 167 -12.80 -2.37 -11.97
N PHE A 168 -11.88 -1.59 -11.45
CA PHE A 168 -12.14 -0.25 -10.90
C PHE A 168 -11.84 0.88 -11.88
N GLN A 169 -11.50 0.57 -13.15
CA GLN A 169 -11.13 1.54 -14.19
C GLN A 169 -9.95 2.46 -13.80
N ILE A 170 -9.01 1.92 -13.02
CA ILE A 170 -7.77 2.59 -12.63
C ILE A 170 -6.65 2.14 -13.56
N ARG A 171 -5.88 3.10 -14.07
CA ARG A 171 -4.68 2.82 -14.86
C ARG A 171 -3.44 2.93 -14.00
N ILE A 172 -2.65 1.86 -13.91
CA ILE A 172 -1.38 1.82 -13.20
C ILE A 172 -0.24 1.95 -14.21
N LYS A 173 0.68 2.86 -13.92
CA LYS A 173 1.92 3.06 -14.68
C LYS A 173 3.12 2.80 -13.78
N VAL A 174 3.99 1.90 -14.17
CA VAL A 174 5.29 1.69 -13.52
C VAL A 174 6.26 2.73 -14.04
N LEU A 175 6.87 3.51 -13.13
CA LEU A 175 7.82 4.58 -13.46
C LEU A 175 9.27 4.07 -13.40
N ASP A 176 9.57 3.23 -12.41
CA ASP A 176 10.86 2.61 -12.20
C ASP A 176 10.65 1.21 -11.61
N SER A 177 11.51 0.27 -11.97
CA SER A 177 11.42 -1.08 -11.47
C SER A 177 12.79 -1.75 -11.48
N LEU A 178 13.15 -2.34 -10.37
CA LEU A 178 14.32 -3.22 -10.25
C LEU A 178 13.94 -4.71 -10.37
N ALA A 179 12.72 -5.01 -10.81
CA ALA A 179 12.16 -6.37 -10.77
C ALA A 179 12.81 -7.35 -11.77
N ASN A 180 13.58 -6.86 -12.76
CA ASN A 180 14.23 -7.75 -13.72
C ASN A 180 15.72 -7.92 -13.44
N SER A 181 16.27 -9.05 -13.85
CA SER A 181 17.66 -9.41 -13.63
C SER A 181 18.68 -8.46 -14.28
N ARG A 182 18.30 -7.73 -15.35
CA ARG A 182 19.18 -6.75 -15.99
C ARG A 182 19.34 -5.52 -15.10
N ASP A 183 18.24 -4.99 -14.56
CA ASP A 183 18.24 -3.79 -13.75
C ASP A 183 18.95 -4.04 -12.42
N PHE A 184 18.76 -5.22 -11.85
CA PHE A 184 19.49 -5.65 -10.66
C PHE A 184 21.01 -5.72 -10.93
N ARG A 185 21.44 -6.36 -12.00
CA ARG A 185 22.87 -6.39 -12.37
C ARG A 185 23.45 -5.00 -12.60
N ASN A 186 22.68 -4.08 -13.19
CA ASN A 186 23.12 -2.69 -13.38
C ASN A 186 23.27 -1.97 -12.04
N LEU A 187 22.32 -2.17 -11.10
CA LEU A 187 22.42 -1.66 -9.74
C LEU A 187 23.65 -2.22 -9.04
N LEU A 188 23.88 -3.52 -9.10
CA LEU A 188 25.01 -4.18 -8.45
C LEU A 188 26.35 -3.67 -8.99
N LYS A 189 26.47 -3.46 -10.32
CA LYS A 189 27.66 -2.83 -10.91
C LYS A 189 27.88 -1.41 -10.41
N ALA A 190 26.81 -0.62 -10.29
CA ALA A 190 26.90 0.75 -9.76
C ALA A 190 27.28 0.74 -8.29
N TYR A 191 26.66 -0.15 -7.50
CA TYR A 191 26.95 -0.37 -6.09
C TYR A 191 28.42 -0.74 -5.87
N ASN A 192 28.93 -1.73 -6.58
CA ASN A 192 30.33 -2.19 -6.44
C ASN A 192 31.36 -1.13 -6.85
N ARG A 193 31.03 -0.26 -7.82
CA ARG A 193 31.87 0.92 -8.13
C ARG A 193 31.86 1.94 -6.99
N ALA A 194 30.70 2.19 -6.40
CA ALA A 194 30.56 3.09 -5.26
C ALA A 194 31.27 2.53 -4.03
N ALA A 195 31.10 1.24 -3.73
CA ALA A 195 31.78 0.54 -2.64
C ALA A 195 33.31 0.67 -2.76
N SER A 196 33.86 0.47 -3.97
CA SER A 196 35.29 0.68 -4.22
C SER A 196 35.76 2.10 -3.92
N LYS A 197 34.97 3.13 -4.28
CA LYS A 197 35.30 4.53 -3.99
C LYS A 197 35.27 4.83 -2.49
N LEU A 198 34.33 4.22 -1.77
CA LEU A 198 34.18 4.38 -0.33
C LEU A 198 35.05 3.42 0.51
N LYS A 199 35.82 2.55 -0.16
CA LYS A 199 36.64 1.50 0.48
C LYS A 199 35.79 0.56 1.36
N LYS A 200 34.58 0.26 0.89
CA LYS A 200 33.62 -0.67 1.54
C LYS A 200 33.56 -2.00 0.79
N GLU A 201 32.97 -2.98 1.41
CA GLU A 201 32.82 -4.33 0.87
C GLU A 201 31.93 -4.34 -0.38
N LYS A 202 32.31 -5.18 -1.36
CA LYS A 202 31.55 -5.41 -2.57
C LYS A 202 30.65 -6.62 -2.40
N VAL A 203 29.57 -6.63 -3.16
CA VAL A 203 28.65 -7.78 -3.23
C VAL A 203 29.02 -8.60 -4.47
N GLU A 204 29.31 -9.89 -4.30
CA GLU A 204 29.76 -10.77 -5.38
C GLU A 204 28.62 -11.58 -6.01
N ASN A 205 27.58 -11.92 -5.25
CA ASN A 205 26.51 -12.77 -5.74
C ASN A 205 25.45 -12.00 -6.54
N GLU A 206 25.51 -12.12 -7.86
CA GLU A 206 24.58 -11.47 -8.81
C GLU A 206 23.16 -12.07 -8.80
N HIS A 207 22.93 -13.18 -8.10
CA HIS A 207 21.66 -13.90 -8.08
C HIS A 207 20.94 -13.84 -6.76
N ASP A 208 21.60 -13.33 -5.70
CA ASP A 208 21.00 -13.20 -4.36
C ASP A 208 20.39 -11.81 -4.15
N TRP A 209 19.19 -11.64 -4.68
CA TRP A 209 18.41 -10.41 -4.49
C TRP A 209 18.12 -10.13 -3.01
N SER A 210 17.69 -11.12 -2.26
CA SER A 210 17.32 -10.95 -0.85
C SER A 210 18.54 -10.62 0.00
N GLY A 211 19.60 -11.41 -0.14
CA GLY A 211 20.85 -11.17 0.59
C GLY A 211 21.49 -9.83 0.27
N PHE A 212 21.35 -9.33 -0.97
CA PHE A 212 21.78 -7.98 -1.31
C PHE A 212 21.08 -6.92 -0.45
N TRP A 213 19.75 -6.93 -0.39
CA TRP A 213 18.99 -5.93 0.35
C TRP A 213 19.16 -6.05 1.86
N ASP A 214 19.40 -7.24 2.38
CA ASP A 214 19.65 -7.46 3.81
C ASP A 214 21.02 -6.92 4.26
N ASN A 215 21.98 -6.83 3.33
CA ASN A 215 23.35 -6.44 3.62
C ASN A 215 23.81 -5.14 2.93
N ALA A 216 22.96 -4.51 2.13
CA ALA A 216 23.30 -3.29 1.42
C ALA A 216 23.64 -2.14 2.36
N ASP A 217 24.78 -1.49 2.11
CA ASP A 217 25.22 -0.29 2.82
C ASP A 217 24.53 0.95 2.24
N GLY A 218 23.85 1.72 3.09
CA GLY A 218 23.06 2.89 2.69
C GLY A 218 23.90 4.00 2.04
N GLU A 219 25.14 4.22 2.49
CA GLU A 219 26.01 5.25 1.89
C GLU A 219 26.52 4.82 0.51
N VAL A 220 26.80 3.52 0.35
CA VAL A 220 27.16 2.96 -0.95
C VAL A 220 26.01 3.07 -1.93
N LEU A 221 24.79 2.73 -1.50
CA LEU A 221 23.58 2.88 -2.32
C LEU A 221 23.34 4.34 -2.69
N LYS A 222 23.46 5.25 -1.72
CA LYS A 222 23.33 6.69 -1.95
C LYS A 222 24.32 7.18 -3.00
N LEU A 223 25.58 6.80 -2.90
CA LEU A 223 26.60 7.16 -3.92
C LEU A 223 26.28 6.51 -5.27
N ALA A 224 25.82 5.28 -5.30
CA ALA A 224 25.51 4.55 -6.52
C ALA A 224 24.33 5.14 -7.29
N ARG A 225 23.26 5.56 -6.58
CA ARG A 225 21.97 5.94 -7.16
C ARG A 225 21.71 7.44 -7.14
N ALA A 226 22.29 8.18 -6.21
CA ALA A 226 22.11 9.62 -6.01
C ALA A 226 23.44 10.40 -5.92
N GLY A 227 24.54 9.81 -6.37
CA GLY A 227 25.89 10.39 -6.27
C GLY A 227 26.15 11.59 -7.17
N SER A 228 25.22 11.99 -8.03
CA SER A 228 25.30 13.19 -8.85
C SER A 228 23.98 13.95 -8.90
N PRO A 229 23.98 15.29 -9.04
CA PRO A 229 22.77 16.09 -9.21
C PRO A 229 21.88 15.58 -10.33
N SER A 230 22.46 15.16 -11.45
CA SER A 230 21.70 14.67 -12.62
C SER A 230 20.96 13.36 -12.35
N GLN A 231 21.42 12.51 -11.44
CA GLN A 231 20.70 11.31 -11.03
C GLN A 231 19.49 11.69 -10.18
N VAL A 232 19.68 12.60 -9.22
CA VAL A 232 18.60 13.11 -8.35
C VAL A 232 17.53 13.83 -9.18
N ASP A 233 17.95 14.72 -10.10
CA ASP A 233 17.03 15.47 -10.97
C ASP A 233 16.22 14.53 -11.88
N ARG A 234 16.86 13.52 -12.45
CA ARG A 234 16.19 12.53 -13.30
C ARG A 234 15.10 11.79 -12.53
N TRP A 235 15.41 11.36 -11.32
CA TRP A 235 14.46 10.64 -10.46
C TRP A 235 13.29 11.56 -10.06
N LEU A 236 13.59 12.78 -9.59
CA LEU A 236 12.57 13.75 -9.21
C LEU A 236 11.69 14.14 -10.41
N ASN A 237 12.28 14.33 -11.60
CA ASN A 237 11.53 14.64 -12.81
C ASN A 237 10.60 13.51 -13.26
N ALA A 238 10.90 12.26 -12.92
CA ALA A 238 10.00 11.14 -13.22
C ALA A 238 8.71 11.16 -12.38
N ILE A 239 8.76 11.64 -11.13
CA ILE A 239 7.61 11.68 -10.22
C ILE A 239 6.89 13.03 -10.22
N ARG A 240 7.60 14.13 -10.45
CA ARG A 240 7.07 15.51 -10.39
C ARG A 240 5.75 15.71 -11.14
N PRO A 241 5.58 15.26 -12.40
CA PRO A 241 4.34 15.48 -13.13
C PRO A 241 3.12 14.86 -12.45
N TYR A 242 3.29 13.75 -11.74
CA TYR A 242 2.22 13.06 -11.01
C TYR A 242 1.86 13.84 -9.76
N ILE A 243 2.84 14.19 -8.93
CA ILE A 243 2.62 15.00 -7.72
C ILE A 243 1.95 16.33 -8.06
N MET A 244 2.42 17.03 -9.11
CA MET A 244 1.83 18.28 -9.59
C MET A 244 0.39 18.14 -10.11
N ALA A 245 0.02 16.92 -10.51
CA ALA A 245 -1.34 16.58 -10.94
C ALA A 245 -2.23 16.06 -9.79
N GLY A 246 -1.72 15.99 -8.55
CA GLY A 246 -2.43 15.44 -7.40
C GLY A 246 -2.46 13.92 -7.36
N ILE A 247 -1.55 13.25 -8.06
CA ILE A 247 -1.49 11.79 -8.15
C ILE A 247 -0.36 11.28 -7.24
N PRO A 248 -0.67 10.66 -6.09
CA PRO A 248 0.34 10.06 -5.23
C PRO A 248 1.04 8.90 -5.93
N VAL A 249 2.32 8.70 -5.61
CA VAL A 249 3.13 7.66 -6.27
C VAL A 249 3.45 6.56 -5.27
N PHE A 250 3.12 5.31 -5.62
CA PHE A 250 3.57 4.14 -4.86
C PHE A 250 5.09 4.05 -4.87
N TRP A 251 5.67 3.85 -3.72
CA TRP A 251 7.11 3.80 -3.52
C TRP A 251 7.50 2.60 -2.65
N SER A 252 8.08 1.60 -3.30
CA SER A 252 8.64 0.44 -2.63
C SER A 252 10.02 0.75 -2.08
N VAL A 253 10.24 0.46 -0.82
CA VAL A 253 11.49 0.71 -0.11
C VAL A 253 11.96 -0.53 0.65
N GLN A 254 13.26 -0.60 0.91
CA GLN A 254 13.84 -1.53 1.86
C GLN A 254 14.14 -0.80 3.16
N LEU A 255 13.42 -1.14 4.23
CA LEU A 255 13.64 -0.56 5.55
C LEU A 255 14.96 -1.06 6.16
N GLY A 256 15.55 -0.23 7.02
CA GLY A 256 16.79 -0.53 7.73
C GLY A 256 18.06 -0.17 6.98
N ILE A 257 17.97 0.28 5.71
CA ILE A 257 19.12 0.77 4.94
C ILE A 257 19.44 2.23 5.28
N VAL A 258 18.40 3.06 5.33
CA VAL A 258 18.53 4.48 5.69
C VAL A 258 17.87 4.69 7.04
N PRO A 259 18.58 5.32 8.02
CA PRO A 259 17.99 5.65 9.32
C PRO A 259 16.84 6.64 9.17
N GLU A 260 15.78 6.43 9.94
CA GLU A 260 14.63 7.33 10.00
C GLU A 260 14.45 7.90 11.40
N PRO A 261 14.03 9.19 11.52
CA PRO A 261 13.96 9.86 12.81
C PRO A 261 12.83 9.33 13.71
N LEU A 262 11.75 8.81 13.11
CA LEU A 262 10.64 8.22 13.85
C LEU A 262 10.84 6.72 13.99
N ARG A 263 10.49 6.20 15.17
CA ARG A 263 10.45 4.74 15.37
C ARG A 263 9.41 4.11 14.47
N LEU A 264 9.84 3.21 13.62
CA LEU A 264 8.96 2.47 12.71
C LEU A 264 8.40 1.23 13.40
N SER A 265 7.18 0.84 13.05
CA SER A 265 6.58 -0.43 13.49
C SER A 265 7.34 -1.63 12.93
N GLN A 266 7.94 -1.48 11.75
CA GLN A 266 8.82 -2.45 11.11
C GLN A 266 10.20 -1.80 10.92
N THR A 267 11.27 -2.46 11.35
CA THR A 267 12.64 -1.91 11.30
C THR A 267 13.46 -2.39 10.11
N ARG A 268 13.06 -3.51 9.47
CA ARG A 268 13.76 -4.12 8.32
C ARG A 268 12.77 -4.75 7.36
N GLY A 269 13.21 -4.93 6.11
CA GLY A 269 12.46 -5.63 5.07
C GLY A 269 11.73 -4.69 4.11
N GLY A 270 11.04 -5.28 3.13
CA GLY A 270 10.29 -4.54 2.12
C GLY A 270 9.08 -3.81 2.72
N HIS A 271 8.85 -2.58 2.29
CA HIS A 271 7.72 -1.78 2.70
C HIS A 271 7.21 -0.92 1.53
N LEU A 272 5.91 -0.64 1.50
CA LEU A 272 5.29 0.23 0.49
C LEU A 272 4.79 1.52 1.12
N ARG A 273 5.19 2.64 0.53
CA ARG A 273 4.86 4.02 0.92
C ARG A 273 4.15 4.76 -0.20
N LEU A 274 3.66 5.94 0.12
CA LEU A 274 3.21 6.92 -0.87
C LEU A 274 4.16 8.12 -0.88
N ILE A 275 4.71 8.44 -2.04
CA ILE A 275 5.27 9.76 -2.27
C ILE A 275 4.09 10.70 -2.47
N ILE A 276 4.03 11.75 -1.67
CA ILE A 276 2.96 12.75 -1.68
C ILE A 276 3.47 14.14 -2.02
N GLY A 277 4.79 14.34 -2.06
CA GLY A 277 5.35 15.65 -2.32
C GLY A 277 6.86 15.70 -2.39
N PHE A 278 7.37 16.90 -2.57
CA PHE A 278 8.80 17.23 -2.54
C PHE A 278 9.01 18.69 -2.17
N ASP A 279 10.19 19.00 -1.68
CA ASP A 279 10.68 20.35 -1.46
C ASP A 279 12.03 20.53 -2.18
N GLU A 280 12.06 21.34 -3.22
CA GLU A 280 13.28 21.54 -4.03
C GLU A 280 14.30 22.44 -3.34
N GLU A 281 13.87 23.31 -2.45
CA GLU A 281 14.76 24.19 -1.70
C GLU A 281 15.51 23.40 -0.60
N LYS A 282 14.77 22.61 0.16
CA LYS A 282 15.32 21.71 1.19
C LYS A 282 15.92 20.44 0.60
N LYS A 283 15.67 20.14 -0.67
CA LYS A 283 16.03 18.87 -1.35
C LYS A 283 15.51 17.65 -0.59
N THR A 284 14.23 17.70 -0.16
CA THR A 284 13.57 16.61 0.55
C THR A 284 12.44 16.00 -0.26
N LEU A 285 12.20 14.71 -0.03
CA LEU A 285 11.02 13.99 -0.45
C LEU A 285 10.00 14.04 0.68
N ILE A 286 8.72 14.23 0.33
CA ILE A 286 7.60 14.18 1.27
C ILE A 286 6.82 12.90 0.99
N PHE A 287 6.62 12.10 2.02
CA PHE A 287 6.00 10.79 1.89
C PHE A 287 5.09 10.46 3.06
N SER A 288 4.28 9.42 2.90
CA SER A 288 3.30 8.96 3.87
C SER A 288 3.36 7.45 4.01
N ASP A 289 3.37 6.97 5.24
CA ASP A 289 3.26 5.55 5.59
C ASP A 289 1.83 5.19 6.03
N SER A 290 1.53 3.89 6.10
CA SER A 290 0.26 3.33 6.56
C SER A 290 0.30 2.86 8.03
N TRP A 291 1.02 3.58 8.89
CA TRP A 291 1.17 3.27 10.33
C TRP A 291 0.46 4.29 11.24
N GLY A 292 -0.71 4.76 10.80
CA GLY A 292 -1.54 5.67 11.58
C GLY A 292 -1.19 7.15 11.45
N ALA A 293 -1.88 7.98 12.23
CA ALA A 293 -1.89 9.43 12.08
C ALA A 293 -0.52 10.12 12.19
N ALA A 294 0.40 9.59 12.99
CA ALA A 294 1.74 10.15 13.14
C ALA A 294 2.62 9.98 11.89
N HIS A 295 2.18 9.18 10.92
CA HIS A 295 2.94 8.83 9.71
C HIS A 295 2.30 9.36 8.43
N THR A 296 1.36 10.30 8.53
CA THR A 296 0.64 10.88 7.39
C THR A 296 1.53 11.73 6.48
N GLU A 297 2.47 12.47 7.07
CA GLU A 297 3.40 13.32 6.34
C GLU A 297 4.78 13.26 7.00
N LYS A 298 5.75 12.78 6.25
CA LYS A 298 7.14 12.62 6.68
C LYS A 298 8.07 13.17 5.60
N GLU A 299 9.26 13.58 5.99
CA GLU A 299 10.28 14.08 5.08
C GLU A 299 11.59 13.32 5.23
N MET A 300 12.30 13.18 4.13
CA MET A 300 13.69 12.71 4.12
C MET A 300 14.48 13.36 2.97
N PRO A 301 15.81 13.45 3.07
CA PRO A 301 16.64 13.93 1.98
C PRO A 301 16.40 13.13 0.68
N LEU A 302 16.33 13.79 -0.47
CA LEU A 302 16.14 13.12 -1.77
C LEU A 302 17.18 12.03 -2.04
N ALA A 303 18.42 12.27 -1.64
CA ALA A 303 19.48 11.28 -1.82
C ALA A 303 19.24 10.00 -1.00
N ASP A 304 18.66 10.13 0.18
CA ASP A 304 18.27 9.01 1.04
C ASP A 304 17.06 8.27 0.49
N ALA A 305 16.10 9.00 -0.06
CA ALA A 305 14.91 8.43 -0.69
C ALA A 305 15.24 7.62 -1.96
N ILE A 306 16.30 8.01 -2.68
CA ILE A 306 16.75 7.34 -3.90
C ILE A 306 17.64 6.12 -3.58
N ALA A 307 18.31 6.11 -2.44
CA ALA A 307 19.15 4.99 -1.99
C ALA A 307 18.32 3.72 -1.80
#